data_1a5e77ab1f51b3a77e26187552869266
#
_entry.id   1a5e77ab1f51b3a77e26187552869266
#
_cell.length_a   1.000
_cell.length_b   1.000
_cell.length_c   1.000
_cell.angle_alpha   90.00
_cell.angle_beta   90.00
_cell.angle_gamma   90.00
#
_symmetry.space_group_name_H-M   'P 1'
#
loop_
_entity.id
_entity.type
_entity.pdbx_description
1 polymer ?
#
loop_
_entity_poly.entity_id
_entity_poly.type
_entity_poly.pdbx_seq_one_letter_code
_entity_poly.pdbx_strand_id
1 'polypeptide(L)'
;MSKISLCMIVKNEEDVIERCLNSVKNFVDEIIVVDTGSIDKTKQVVKKFTDKIYDFVWCDDFSKARNYAISKASYEYIMWLDADDVVPEETQKFLIKLKPNLTKDCYMLKYNVAFDNEKPTFSFYRERILKNDNRCKFVGAVHECITPFGEIERLDVAINHKKVKSGDTNRNLRIYNKIKKERTLNAREQYYYSRELFDHKKYKQCVTNLQKLQKMPNVWTENRIESLNILSQCYQILGDKEKSLMYLFQTFKYDTPRANICCKIADYFYTNQMYEQSVYWYKQATFAKDVIDKGGFVEQVYYNYYPYMGLCCSYFYLKDYQKSNYYNEKAGEIKQTKEFLLNKKLLENFMK
;
A
#
# COMPACT_ATOMS: atom_id res chain seq x y z
N MET A 1 -31.71 7.76 10.42
CA MET A 1 -30.39 8.18 9.90
C MET A 1 -29.37 7.16 10.37
N SER A 2 -28.54 6.68 9.44
CA SER A 2 -27.50 5.72 9.78
C SER A 2 -26.48 6.30 10.75
N LYS A 3 -26.03 5.48 11.69
CA LYS A 3 -25.05 5.86 12.72
C LYS A 3 -23.78 5.05 12.58
N ILE A 4 -22.63 5.67 12.90
CA ILE A 4 -21.30 5.09 12.74
C ILE A 4 -20.59 5.04 14.08
N SER A 5 -20.11 3.85 14.47
CA SER A 5 -19.18 3.63 15.57
C SER A 5 -17.75 3.62 15.03
N LEU A 6 -16.89 4.53 15.47
CA LEU A 6 -15.46 4.46 15.24
C LEU A 6 -14.85 3.42 16.19
N CYS A 7 -14.14 2.43 15.66
CA CYS A 7 -13.44 1.40 16.40
C CYS A 7 -11.93 1.51 16.18
N MET A 8 -11.18 1.72 17.24
CA MET A 8 -9.72 1.89 17.18
C MET A 8 -9.01 0.98 18.16
N ILE A 9 -7.80 0.59 17.84
CA ILE A 9 -6.83 0.00 18.78
C ILE A 9 -5.63 0.94 18.87
N VAL A 10 -5.10 1.13 20.06
CA VAL A 10 -4.00 2.08 20.32
C VAL A 10 -2.93 1.50 21.23
N LYS A 11 -1.70 1.98 21.09
CA LYS A 11 -0.60 1.74 22.03
C LYS A 11 0.47 2.82 21.89
N ASN A 12 0.64 3.66 22.91
CA ASN A 12 1.64 4.73 22.96
C ASN A 12 1.54 5.72 21.78
N GLU A 13 0.37 6.29 21.58
CA GLU A 13 0.01 7.17 20.46
C GLU A 13 -0.31 8.61 20.92
N GLU A 14 0.20 9.05 22.08
CA GLU A 14 -0.11 10.37 22.66
C GLU A 14 0.14 11.56 21.72
N ASP A 15 1.14 11.43 20.82
CA ASP A 15 1.54 12.50 19.88
C ASP A 15 0.60 12.65 18.67
N VAL A 16 -0.19 11.62 18.34
CA VAL A 16 -0.94 11.57 17.08
C VAL A 16 -2.44 11.35 17.26
N ILE A 17 -2.87 10.68 18.33
CA ILE A 17 -4.26 10.26 18.50
C ILE A 17 -5.24 11.44 18.56
N GLU A 18 -4.87 12.58 19.15
CA GLU A 18 -5.72 13.77 19.22
C GLU A 18 -6.05 14.33 17.84
N ARG A 19 -5.06 14.35 16.95
CA ARG A 19 -5.24 14.76 15.55
C ARG A 19 -6.19 13.83 14.81
N CYS A 20 -6.05 12.52 14.97
CA CYS A 20 -6.94 11.52 14.38
C CYS A 20 -8.38 11.73 14.85
N LEU A 21 -8.61 11.77 16.17
CA LEU A 21 -9.94 11.91 16.76
C LEU A 21 -10.62 13.24 16.39
N ASN A 22 -9.87 14.35 16.33
CA ASN A 22 -10.39 15.62 15.85
C ASN A 22 -10.85 15.56 14.39
N SER A 23 -10.22 14.75 13.55
CA SER A 23 -10.58 14.62 12.14
C SER A 23 -11.88 13.82 11.90
N VAL A 24 -12.43 13.17 12.92
CA VAL A 24 -13.60 12.29 12.76
C VAL A 24 -14.79 12.64 13.65
N LYS A 25 -14.59 13.34 14.76
CA LYS A 25 -15.60 13.60 15.79
C LYS A 25 -16.90 14.22 15.28
N ASN A 26 -16.86 14.93 14.14
CA ASN A 26 -18.00 15.64 13.59
C ASN A 26 -18.97 14.75 12.78
N PHE A 27 -18.56 13.51 12.42
CA PHE A 27 -19.41 12.64 11.61
C PHE A 27 -19.60 11.23 12.19
N VAL A 28 -18.81 10.81 13.18
CA VAL A 28 -19.06 9.56 13.90
C VAL A 28 -19.98 9.81 15.09
N ASP A 29 -20.79 8.81 15.47
CA ASP A 29 -21.76 8.94 16.58
C ASP A 29 -21.26 8.30 17.88
N GLU A 30 -20.21 7.47 17.76
CA GLU A 30 -19.61 6.74 18.86
C GLU A 30 -18.12 6.57 18.59
N ILE A 31 -17.30 6.72 19.62
CA ILE A 31 -15.86 6.47 19.56
C ILE A 31 -15.51 5.39 20.57
N ILE A 32 -14.95 4.28 20.09
CA ILE A 32 -14.52 3.13 20.90
C ILE A 32 -13.02 2.99 20.71
N VAL A 33 -12.28 3.05 21.81
CA VAL A 33 -10.82 2.89 21.78
C VAL A 33 -10.43 1.72 22.68
N VAL A 34 -9.72 0.77 22.10
CA VAL A 34 -9.14 -0.37 22.80
C VAL A 34 -7.64 -0.12 22.97
N ASP A 35 -7.23 0.06 24.22
CA ASP A 35 -5.85 0.24 24.60
C ASP A 35 -5.16 -1.12 24.78
N THR A 36 -4.06 -1.35 24.08
CA THR A 36 -3.31 -2.60 24.11
C THR A 36 -2.06 -2.53 24.99
N GLY A 37 -2.10 -1.66 26.00
CA GLY A 37 -1.04 -1.52 26.99
C GLY A 37 -0.17 -0.27 26.78
N SER A 38 -0.79 0.90 26.66
CA SER A 38 -0.09 2.19 26.66
C SER A 38 0.49 2.53 28.03
N ILE A 39 1.67 3.09 28.04
CA ILE A 39 2.39 3.57 29.23
C ILE A 39 2.61 5.09 29.21
N ASP A 40 2.17 5.76 28.13
CA ASP A 40 2.21 7.20 27.90
C ASP A 40 0.83 7.84 28.23
N LYS A 41 0.61 9.07 27.79
CA LYS A 41 -0.65 9.80 28.02
C LYS A 41 -1.76 9.46 27.03
N THR A 42 -1.64 8.43 26.20
CA THR A 42 -2.64 8.06 25.18
C THR A 42 -4.05 8.01 25.76
N LYS A 43 -4.27 7.27 26.86
CA LYS A 43 -5.60 7.17 27.50
C LYS A 43 -6.13 8.51 28.00
N GLN A 44 -5.27 9.38 28.52
CA GLN A 44 -5.65 10.71 29.00
C GLN A 44 -6.12 11.60 27.86
N VAL A 45 -5.45 11.52 26.71
CA VAL A 45 -5.83 12.24 25.48
C VAL A 45 -7.17 11.72 24.96
N VAL A 46 -7.33 10.41 24.83
CA VAL A 46 -8.56 9.77 24.36
C VAL A 46 -9.77 10.13 25.23
N LYS A 47 -9.58 10.25 26.55
CA LYS A 47 -10.66 10.59 27.50
C LYS A 47 -11.31 11.94 27.23
N LYS A 48 -10.64 12.85 26.50
CA LYS A 48 -11.25 14.12 26.06
C LYS A 48 -12.35 13.92 25.00
N PHE A 49 -12.40 12.77 24.36
CA PHE A 49 -13.30 12.47 23.23
C PHE A 49 -14.35 11.41 23.57
N THR A 50 -14.04 10.47 24.45
CA THR A 50 -14.93 9.37 24.83
C THR A 50 -14.54 8.76 26.16
N ASP A 51 -15.56 8.22 26.87
CA ASP A 51 -15.37 7.37 28.05
C ASP A 51 -15.36 5.86 27.68
N LYS A 52 -15.61 5.50 26.40
CA LYS A 52 -15.59 4.11 25.90
C LYS A 52 -14.17 3.67 25.60
N ILE A 53 -13.35 3.57 26.63
CA ILE A 53 -11.97 3.13 26.61
C ILE A 53 -11.90 1.76 27.28
N TYR A 54 -11.38 0.77 26.56
CA TYR A 54 -11.29 -0.62 27.05
C TYR A 54 -9.85 -1.09 27.01
N ASP A 55 -9.43 -1.81 28.04
CA ASP A 55 -8.12 -2.45 28.08
C ASP A 55 -8.17 -3.83 27.41
N PHE A 56 -7.12 -4.14 26.64
CA PHE A 56 -6.94 -5.42 26.00
C PHE A 56 -5.50 -5.93 26.24
N VAL A 57 -5.37 -7.09 26.85
CA VAL A 57 -4.04 -7.71 27.04
C VAL A 57 -3.50 -8.14 25.70
N TRP A 58 -2.38 -7.55 25.28
CA TRP A 58 -1.76 -7.84 23.99
C TRP A 58 -1.35 -9.33 23.89
N CYS A 59 -1.75 -9.97 22.81
CA CYS A 59 -1.54 -11.43 22.58
C CYS A 59 -0.88 -11.75 21.23
N ASP A 60 -0.12 -10.81 20.65
CA ASP A 60 0.52 -10.95 19.34
C ASP A 60 -0.45 -11.17 18.16
N ASP A 61 -1.65 -10.59 18.27
CA ASP A 61 -2.72 -10.73 17.27
C ASP A 61 -3.54 -9.46 17.17
N PHE A 62 -3.30 -8.70 16.09
CA PHE A 62 -4.02 -7.46 15.82
C PHE A 62 -5.50 -7.70 15.55
N SER A 63 -5.84 -8.79 14.85
CA SER A 63 -7.24 -9.08 14.53
C SER A 63 -8.09 -9.29 15.79
N LYS A 64 -7.53 -9.93 16.82
CA LYS A 64 -8.23 -10.10 18.09
C LYS A 64 -8.51 -8.79 18.78
N ALA A 65 -7.54 -7.88 18.84
CA ALA A 65 -7.73 -6.57 19.45
C ALA A 65 -8.76 -5.73 18.66
N ARG A 66 -8.70 -5.72 17.31
CA ARG A 66 -9.67 -5.01 16.48
C ARG A 66 -11.08 -5.62 16.58
N ASN A 67 -11.20 -6.93 16.57
CA ASN A 67 -12.49 -7.60 16.74
C ASN A 67 -13.08 -7.35 18.13
N TYR A 68 -12.24 -7.21 19.15
CA TYR A 68 -12.69 -6.79 20.48
C TYR A 68 -13.23 -5.35 20.45
N ALA A 69 -12.58 -4.42 19.72
CA ALA A 69 -13.11 -3.07 19.53
C ALA A 69 -14.46 -3.10 18.79
N ILE A 70 -14.58 -3.87 17.71
CA ILE A 70 -15.84 -4.03 16.96
C ILE A 70 -16.95 -4.60 17.86
N SER A 71 -16.65 -5.56 18.75
CA SER A 71 -17.65 -6.14 19.66
C SER A 71 -18.24 -5.15 20.67
N LYS A 72 -17.64 -3.96 20.82
CA LYS A 72 -18.14 -2.86 21.66
C LYS A 72 -18.98 -1.84 20.91
N ALA A 73 -19.04 -1.94 19.55
CA ALA A 73 -19.80 -1.03 18.72
C ALA A 73 -21.29 -1.23 18.86
N SER A 74 -22.02 -0.11 19.03
CA SER A 74 -23.45 -0.12 19.27
C SER A 74 -24.27 0.20 18.02
N TYR A 75 -23.66 0.77 16.99
CA TYR A 75 -24.36 1.30 15.83
C TYR A 75 -24.29 0.39 14.61
N GLU A 76 -25.12 0.72 13.63
CA GLU A 76 -25.37 -0.05 12.41
C GLU A 76 -24.12 -0.16 11.52
N TYR A 77 -23.29 0.88 11.50
CA TYR A 77 -22.02 0.88 10.77
C TYR A 77 -20.85 1.01 11.72
N ILE A 78 -19.76 0.38 11.38
CA ILE A 78 -18.46 0.64 11.99
C ILE A 78 -17.57 1.38 11.01
N MET A 79 -16.70 2.24 11.55
CA MET A 79 -15.53 2.76 10.89
C MET A 79 -14.30 2.37 11.69
N TRP A 80 -13.18 2.08 11.04
CA TRP A 80 -11.94 1.82 11.74
C TRP A 80 -10.81 2.69 11.19
N LEU A 81 -9.95 3.15 12.09
CA LEU A 81 -8.77 3.96 11.80
C LEU A 81 -7.60 3.51 12.68
N ASP A 82 -6.39 3.77 12.20
CA ASP A 82 -5.18 3.75 13.01
C ASP A 82 -4.98 5.12 13.69
N ALA A 83 -4.25 5.16 14.80
CA ALA A 83 -4.11 6.40 15.60
C ALA A 83 -3.39 7.54 14.83
N ASP A 84 -2.59 7.19 13.83
CA ASP A 84 -1.85 8.11 12.95
C ASP A 84 -2.55 8.41 11.62
N ASP A 85 -3.79 7.92 11.44
CA ASP A 85 -4.64 8.29 10.31
C ASP A 85 -5.27 9.67 10.51
N VAL A 86 -5.49 10.38 9.41
CA VAL A 86 -6.19 11.67 9.38
C VAL A 86 -7.20 11.68 8.24
N VAL A 87 -8.43 12.04 8.54
CA VAL A 87 -9.47 12.25 7.53
C VAL A 87 -9.40 13.70 7.05
N PRO A 88 -9.04 13.98 5.79
CA PRO A 88 -8.99 15.33 5.24
C PRO A 88 -10.34 16.05 5.32
N GLU A 89 -10.31 17.37 5.40
CA GLU A 89 -11.53 18.19 5.57
C GLU A 89 -12.56 17.97 4.45
N GLU A 90 -12.11 17.83 3.22
CA GLU A 90 -12.96 17.50 2.07
C GLU A 90 -13.65 16.15 2.23
N THR A 91 -12.91 15.12 2.73
CA THR A 91 -13.47 13.80 3.04
C THR A 91 -14.46 13.87 4.20
N GLN A 92 -14.17 14.66 5.25
CA GLN A 92 -15.13 14.87 6.34
C GLN A 92 -16.45 15.45 5.83
N LYS A 93 -16.38 16.53 5.02
CA LYS A 93 -17.57 17.17 4.41
C LYS A 93 -18.37 16.18 3.55
N PHE A 94 -17.67 15.34 2.80
CA PHE A 94 -18.30 14.31 1.99
C PHE A 94 -19.00 13.26 2.85
N LEU A 95 -18.32 12.73 3.88
CA LEU A 95 -18.87 11.71 4.77
C LEU A 95 -20.05 12.22 5.62
N ILE A 96 -20.04 13.48 6.03
CA ILE A 96 -21.19 14.11 6.70
C ILE A 96 -22.43 14.06 5.81
N LYS A 97 -22.29 14.36 4.51
CA LYS A 97 -23.40 14.33 3.54
C LYS A 97 -23.83 12.90 3.20
N LEU A 98 -22.89 11.97 3.10
CA LEU A 98 -23.17 10.58 2.78
C LEU A 98 -23.84 9.82 3.91
N LYS A 99 -23.44 10.06 5.17
CA LYS A 99 -23.83 9.30 6.35
C LYS A 99 -25.34 9.03 6.47
N PRO A 100 -26.25 10.02 6.27
CA PRO A 100 -27.68 9.76 6.34
C PRO A 100 -28.20 8.73 5.33
N ASN A 101 -27.45 8.51 4.25
CA ASN A 101 -27.84 7.70 3.09
C ASN A 101 -26.97 6.46 2.92
N LEU A 102 -26.29 6.00 3.98
CA LEU A 102 -25.54 4.75 3.94
C LEU A 102 -26.50 3.58 3.71
N THR A 103 -26.29 2.83 2.63
CA THR A 103 -27.13 1.67 2.25
C THR A 103 -26.31 0.44 1.93
N LYS A 104 -25.04 0.60 1.55
CA LYS A 104 -24.15 -0.50 1.14
C LYS A 104 -23.57 -1.22 2.34
N ASP A 105 -23.15 -2.46 2.12
CA ASP A 105 -22.53 -3.27 3.18
C ASP A 105 -21.07 -2.85 3.47
N CYS A 106 -20.37 -2.34 2.45
CA CYS A 106 -18.97 -1.94 2.57
C CYS A 106 -18.67 -0.72 1.70
N TYR A 107 -18.08 0.32 2.33
CA TYR A 107 -17.55 1.48 1.64
C TYR A 107 -16.03 1.47 1.71
N MET A 108 -15.41 1.48 0.53
CA MET A 108 -13.96 1.53 0.38
C MET A 108 -13.51 2.96 0.10
N LEU A 109 -12.57 3.45 0.88
CA LEU A 109 -11.96 4.76 0.72
C LEU A 109 -10.51 4.58 0.25
N LYS A 110 -10.00 5.55 -0.51
CA LYS A 110 -8.56 5.61 -0.82
C LYS A 110 -7.76 5.78 0.47
N TYR A 111 -6.67 5.06 0.58
CA TYR A 111 -5.73 5.17 1.69
C TYR A 111 -4.38 5.62 1.16
N ASN A 112 -4.04 6.87 1.46
CA ASN A 112 -2.81 7.51 1.03
C ASN A 112 -1.72 7.24 2.08
N VAL A 113 -0.66 6.53 1.71
CA VAL A 113 0.38 6.10 2.66
C VAL A 113 1.76 6.68 2.38
N ALA A 114 1.98 7.28 1.20
CA ALA A 114 3.19 8.00 0.89
C ALA A 114 2.85 9.33 0.18
N PHE A 115 3.70 10.34 0.41
CA PHE A 115 3.47 11.70 -0.08
C PHE A 115 4.78 12.32 -0.59
N ASP A 116 4.66 13.18 -1.61
CA ASP A 116 5.68 14.11 -2.05
C ASP A 116 5.06 15.53 -2.05
N ASN A 117 5.56 16.43 -1.20
CA ASN A 117 4.99 17.77 -1.02
C ASN A 117 3.46 17.77 -0.87
N GLU A 118 2.96 16.97 0.07
CA GLU A 118 1.54 16.75 0.39
C GLU A 118 0.71 16.05 -0.70
N LYS A 119 1.25 15.81 -1.90
CA LYS A 119 0.59 15.04 -2.95
C LYS A 119 0.78 13.55 -2.70
N PRO A 120 -0.30 12.74 -2.71
CA PRO A 120 -0.17 11.30 -2.57
C PRO A 120 0.62 10.69 -3.73
N THR A 121 1.62 9.87 -3.40
CA THR A 121 2.44 9.13 -4.38
C THR A 121 2.14 7.64 -4.39
N PHE A 122 1.55 7.14 -3.30
CA PHE A 122 1.15 5.75 -3.17
C PHE A 122 -0.19 5.64 -2.44
N SER A 123 -1.16 5.03 -3.10
CA SER A 123 -2.53 4.90 -2.61
C SER A 123 -3.13 3.56 -3.02
N PHE A 124 -4.10 3.08 -2.23
CA PHE A 124 -4.92 1.92 -2.55
C PHE A 124 -6.26 2.01 -1.81
N TYR A 125 -7.26 1.26 -2.26
CA TYR A 125 -8.54 1.22 -1.57
C TYR A 125 -8.49 0.32 -0.33
N ARG A 126 -9.10 0.81 0.77
CA ARG A 126 -9.32 0.05 2.01
C ARG A 126 -10.79 0.11 2.41
N GLU A 127 -11.26 -0.99 2.93
CA GLU A 127 -12.55 -1.13 3.58
C GLU A 127 -12.58 -0.30 4.87
N ARG A 128 -13.28 0.84 4.87
CA ARG A 128 -13.21 1.79 6.00
C ARG A 128 -14.53 2.00 6.73
N ILE A 129 -15.67 1.88 6.03
CA ILE A 129 -16.99 1.92 6.66
C ILE A 129 -17.72 0.65 6.25
N LEU A 130 -18.16 -0.13 7.23
CA LEU A 130 -18.75 -1.44 7.01
C LEU A 130 -20.01 -1.60 7.88
N LYS A 131 -20.97 -2.36 7.38
CA LYS A 131 -22.11 -2.77 8.16
C LYS A 131 -21.68 -3.60 9.35
N ASN A 132 -22.19 -3.27 10.53
CA ASN A 132 -21.85 -3.93 11.79
C ASN A 132 -22.65 -5.22 11.94
N ASP A 133 -22.19 -6.28 11.30
CA ASP A 133 -22.78 -7.62 11.42
C ASP A 133 -21.67 -8.69 11.53
N ASN A 134 -22.08 -9.96 11.57
CA ASN A 134 -21.15 -11.10 11.77
C ASN A 134 -20.09 -11.26 10.65
N ARG A 135 -20.25 -10.62 9.51
CA ARG A 135 -19.30 -10.60 8.37
C ARG A 135 -18.17 -9.61 8.61
N CYS A 136 -18.44 -8.56 9.42
CA CYS A 136 -17.47 -7.52 9.75
C CYS A 136 -16.45 -8.03 10.79
N LYS A 137 -15.46 -8.76 10.29
CA LYS A 137 -14.45 -9.41 11.15
C LYS A 137 -13.06 -9.32 10.54
N PHE A 138 -12.13 -8.80 11.32
CA PHE A 138 -10.70 -8.85 10.96
C PHE A 138 -10.16 -10.27 11.03
N VAL A 139 -9.32 -10.62 10.06
CA VAL A 139 -8.64 -11.91 9.96
C VAL A 139 -7.14 -11.69 9.74
N GLY A 140 -6.32 -12.47 10.44
CA GLY A 140 -4.87 -12.42 10.38
C GLY A 140 -4.24 -11.72 11.59
N ALA A 141 -3.25 -12.38 12.20
CA ALA A 141 -2.59 -11.85 13.40
C ALA A 141 -1.78 -10.57 13.11
N VAL A 142 -1.24 -10.47 11.89
CA VAL A 142 -0.50 -9.31 11.35
C VAL A 142 -0.95 -9.09 9.92
N HIS A 143 -0.91 -7.84 9.44
CA HIS A 143 -1.48 -7.43 8.16
C HIS A 143 -2.94 -7.87 8.03
N GLU A 144 -3.65 -7.70 9.10
CA GLU A 144 -5.06 -8.06 9.25
C GLU A 144 -5.93 -7.26 8.28
N CYS A 145 -7.00 -7.87 7.84
CA CYS A 145 -7.98 -7.24 6.97
C CYS A 145 -9.38 -7.77 7.25
N ILE A 146 -10.36 -6.97 6.88
CA ILE A 146 -11.73 -7.45 6.67
C ILE A 146 -11.84 -7.76 5.18
N THR A 147 -12.33 -8.94 4.81
CA THR A 147 -12.68 -9.20 3.42
C THR A 147 -13.93 -8.40 3.08
N PRO A 148 -13.88 -7.49 2.09
CA PRO A 148 -15.09 -6.77 1.66
C PRO A 148 -16.23 -7.72 1.34
N PHE A 149 -17.45 -7.39 1.75
CA PHE A 149 -18.60 -8.26 1.65
C PHE A 149 -19.85 -7.50 1.18
N GLY A 150 -20.83 -8.24 0.64
CA GLY A 150 -22.12 -7.71 0.19
C GLY A 150 -21.99 -6.68 -0.94
N GLU A 151 -22.81 -5.65 -0.88
CA GLU A 151 -22.75 -4.53 -1.81
C GLU A 151 -21.62 -3.57 -1.44
N ILE A 152 -20.66 -3.42 -2.34
CA ILE A 152 -19.43 -2.62 -2.13
C ILE A 152 -19.51 -1.35 -2.95
N GLU A 153 -19.25 -0.21 -2.32
CA GLU A 153 -19.08 1.09 -2.99
C GLU A 153 -17.68 1.64 -2.77
N ARG A 154 -17.02 2.08 -3.84
CA ARG A 154 -15.74 2.79 -3.79
C ARG A 154 -16.01 4.28 -3.85
N LEU A 155 -15.54 4.98 -2.82
CA LEU A 155 -15.70 6.42 -2.69
C LEU A 155 -14.42 7.11 -3.20
N ASP A 156 -14.59 8.16 -3.99
CA ASP A 156 -13.47 8.96 -4.50
C ASP A 156 -13.00 10.01 -3.47
N VAL A 157 -12.84 9.56 -2.24
CA VAL A 157 -12.29 10.34 -1.13
C VAL A 157 -11.25 9.51 -0.38
N ALA A 158 -10.38 10.17 0.38
CA ALA A 158 -9.20 9.52 0.94
C ALA A 158 -9.06 9.71 2.46
N ILE A 159 -8.36 8.76 3.07
CA ILE A 159 -7.78 8.86 4.42
C ILE A 159 -6.26 8.91 4.25
N ASN A 160 -5.62 9.83 4.97
CA ASN A 160 -4.18 10.02 4.92
C ASN A 160 -3.50 9.35 6.13
N HIS A 161 -2.55 8.45 5.87
CA HIS A 161 -1.69 7.90 6.90
C HIS A 161 -0.52 8.86 7.16
N LYS A 162 -0.52 9.50 8.30
CA LYS A 162 0.46 10.53 8.68
C LYS A 162 1.35 10.01 9.83
N LYS A 163 2.10 8.94 9.52
CA LYS A 163 3.00 8.28 10.47
C LYS A 163 4.07 9.25 10.99
N VAL A 164 4.26 9.27 12.30
CA VAL A 164 5.26 10.11 12.99
C VAL A 164 6.39 9.27 13.58
N LYS A 165 6.07 8.09 14.12
CA LYS A 165 7.05 7.24 14.80
C LYS A 165 7.36 5.98 13.97
N SER A 166 8.63 5.55 13.99
CA SER A 166 8.97 4.19 13.55
C SER A 166 8.60 3.21 14.67
N GLY A 167 7.72 2.26 14.38
CA GLY A 167 7.39 1.17 15.31
C GLY A 167 8.53 0.14 15.43
N ASP A 168 8.33 -0.88 16.28
CA ASP A 168 9.22 -2.04 16.36
C ASP A 168 9.22 -2.80 15.03
N THR A 169 10.25 -2.61 14.25
CA THR A 169 10.41 -3.21 12.93
C THR A 169 10.46 -4.74 12.96
N ASN A 170 10.85 -5.34 14.09
CA ASN A 170 10.96 -6.80 14.24
C ASN A 170 9.66 -7.47 14.72
N ARG A 171 8.65 -6.69 15.14
CA ARG A 171 7.41 -7.22 15.73
C ARG A 171 6.71 -8.22 14.82
N ASN A 172 6.46 -7.83 13.58
CA ASN A 172 5.73 -8.65 12.63
C ASN A 172 6.46 -9.98 12.34
N LEU A 173 7.78 -9.90 12.14
CA LEU A 173 8.61 -11.09 11.93
C LEU A 173 8.58 -12.04 13.13
N ARG A 174 8.59 -11.52 14.38
CA ARG A 174 8.46 -12.32 15.60
C ARG A 174 7.11 -13.04 15.65
N ILE A 175 6.02 -12.32 15.36
CA ILE A 175 4.65 -12.88 15.34
C ILE A 175 4.56 -14.02 14.31
N TYR A 176 5.02 -13.79 13.06
CA TYR A 176 5.01 -14.85 12.05
C TYR A 176 5.87 -16.06 12.43
N ASN A 177 7.04 -15.84 13.03
CA ASN A 177 7.88 -16.95 13.51
C ASN A 177 7.22 -17.77 14.62
N LYS A 178 6.42 -17.12 15.49
CA LYS A 178 5.61 -17.82 16.50
C LYS A 178 4.52 -18.67 15.84
N ILE A 179 3.72 -18.09 14.92
CA ILE A 179 2.67 -18.79 14.19
C ILE A 179 3.22 -20.02 13.45
N LYS A 180 4.39 -19.90 12.79
CA LYS A 180 5.03 -21.01 12.08
C LYS A 180 5.45 -22.17 12.95
N LYS A 181 5.68 -21.94 14.25
CA LYS A 181 5.96 -23.04 15.21
C LYS A 181 4.69 -23.79 15.59
N GLU A 182 3.55 -23.11 15.55
CA GLU A 182 2.26 -23.66 15.97
C GLU A 182 1.50 -24.33 14.82
N ARG A 183 1.61 -23.74 13.60
CA ARG A 183 0.88 -24.23 12.42
C ARG A 183 1.53 -23.78 11.11
N THR A 184 1.08 -24.35 10.01
CA THR A 184 1.42 -23.89 8.66
C THR A 184 0.76 -22.54 8.38
N LEU A 185 1.50 -21.62 7.73
CA LEU A 185 0.97 -20.35 7.25
C LEU A 185 0.00 -20.59 6.08
N ASN A 186 -1.11 -19.86 6.05
CA ASN A 186 -1.97 -19.78 4.88
C ASN A 186 -1.33 -18.91 3.77
N ALA A 187 -1.96 -18.84 2.59
CA ALA A 187 -1.39 -18.13 1.44
C ALA A 187 -1.13 -16.64 1.71
N ARG A 188 -2.06 -15.93 2.38
CA ARG A 188 -1.89 -14.53 2.76
C ARG A 188 -0.75 -14.35 3.76
N GLU A 189 -0.72 -15.14 4.81
CA GLU A 189 0.34 -15.13 5.83
C GLU A 189 1.71 -15.47 5.23
N GLN A 190 1.77 -16.45 4.31
CA GLN A 190 2.99 -16.83 3.61
C GLN A 190 3.54 -15.66 2.76
N TYR A 191 2.66 -14.91 2.09
CA TYR A 191 3.03 -13.72 1.33
C TYR A 191 3.61 -12.64 2.22
N TYR A 192 2.89 -12.24 3.28
CA TYR A 192 3.34 -11.16 4.16
C TYR A 192 4.58 -11.53 4.99
N TYR A 193 4.69 -12.79 5.44
CA TYR A 193 5.92 -13.27 6.04
C TYR A 193 7.12 -13.15 5.11
N SER A 194 6.92 -13.43 3.82
CA SER A 194 7.99 -13.30 2.83
C SER A 194 8.38 -11.84 2.59
N ARG A 195 7.41 -10.91 2.64
CA ARG A 195 7.69 -9.46 2.60
C ARG A 195 8.51 -9.03 3.81
N GLU A 196 8.15 -9.45 5.01
CA GLU A 196 8.93 -9.17 6.22
C GLU A 196 10.37 -9.71 6.09
N LEU A 197 10.56 -10.87 5.50
CA LEU A 197 11.90 -11.40 5.23
C LEU A 197 12.68 -10.54 4.24
N PHE A 198 12.00 -10.01 3.20
CA PHE A 198 12.60 -9.09 2.24
C PHE A 198 13.03 -7.78 2.90
N ASP A 199 12.16 -7.16 3.68
CA ASP A 199 12.41 -5.90 4.39
C ASP A 199 13.56 -6.03 5.42
N HIS A 200 13.69 -7.23 6.02
CA HIS A 200 14.82 -7.59 6.89
C HIS A 200 16.07 -8.08 6.14
N LYS A 201 16.14 -7.89 4.81
CA LYS A 201 17.26 -8.29 3.95
C LYS A 201 17.62 -9.78 4.00
N LYS A 202 16.67 -10.64 4.41
CA LYS A 202 16.81 -12.10 4.45
C LYS A 202 16.46 -12.74 3.10
N TYR A 203 17.11 -12.27 2.03
CA TYR A 203 16.73 -12.54 0.65
C TYR A 203 16.66 -14.02 0.29
N LYS A 204 17.63 -14.84 0.72
CA LYS A 204 17.59 -16.30 0.46
C LYS A 204 16.37 -16.96 1.09
N GLN A 205 16.03 -16.58 2.33
CA GLN A 205 14.83 -17.10 3.01
C GLN A 205 13.55 -16.59 2.34
N CYS A 206 13.54 -15.32 1.91
CA CYS A 206 12.44 -14.72 1.15
C CYS A 206 12.17 -15.52 -0.13
N VAL A 207 13.21 -15.80 -0.94
CA VAL A 207 13.10 -16.62 -2.16
C VAL A 207 12.46 -17.97 -1.89
N THR A 208 12.97 -18.72 -0.90
CA THR A 208 12.41 -20.05 -0.56
C THR A 208 10.92 -19.97 -0.19
N ASN A 209 10.55 -18.96 0.59
CA ASN A 209 9.17 -18.80 1.05
C ASN A 209 8.23 -18.34 -0.07
N LEU A 210 8.69 -17.44 -0.96
CA LEU A 210 7.90 -17.02 -2.13
C LEU A 210 7.75 -18.12 -3.17
N GLN A 211 8.78 -18.94 -3.39
CA GLN A 211 8.67 -20.14 -4.25
C GLN A 211 7.66 -21.14 -3.71
N LYS A 212 7.58 -21.30 -2.37
CA LYS A 212 6.52 -22.09 -1.73
C LYS A 212 5.15 -21.48 -1.99
N LEU A 213 5.00 -20.15 -1.85
CA LEU A 213 3.76 -19.44 -2.12
C LEU A 213 3.26 -19.68 -3.57
N GLN A 214 4.16 -19.67 -4.57
CA GLN A 214 3.78 -19.92 -5.96
C GLN A 214 3.11 -21.27 -6.20
N LYS A 215 3.37 -22.25 -5.33
CA LYS A 215 2.79 -23.61 -5.39
C LYS A 215 1.49 -23.74 -4.57
N MET A 216 1.15 -22.77 -3.74
CA MET A 216 -0.06 -22.82 -2.91
C MET A 216 -1.32 -22.57 -3.74
N PRO A 217 -2.44 -23.24 -3.41
CA PRO A 217 -3.74 -22.94 -3.99
C PRO A 217 -4.28 -21.61 -3.45
N ASN A 218 -5.27 -21.04 -4.14
CA ASN A 218 -6.08 -19.90 -3.68
C ASN A 218 -5.25 -18.66 -3.25
N VAL A 219 -4.09 -18.46 -3.87
CA VAL A 219 -3.33 -17.22 -3.68
C VAL A 219 -4.02 -16.11 -4.46
N TRP A 220 -4.37 -15.02 -3.77
CA TRP A 220 -4.91 -13.84 -4.43
C TRP A 220 -3.98 -13.34 -5.55
N THR A 221 -4.55 -13.03 -6.71
CA THR A 221 -3.78 -12.71 -7.93
C THR A 221 -2.77 -11.58 -7.70
N GLU A 222 -3.16 -10.53 -6.97
CA GLU A 222 -2.26 -9.43 -6.64
C GLU A 222 -1.04 -9.88 -5.82
N ASN A 223 -1.28 -10.71 -4.79
CA ASN A 223 -0.18 -11.27 -3.99
C ASN A 223 0.71 -12.19 -4.82
N ARG A 224 0.14 -12.89 -5.80
CA ARG A 224 0.91 -13.77 -6.69
C ARG A 224 1.82 -12.97 -7.62
N ILE A 225 1.30 -11.92 -8.25
CA ILE A 225 2.08 -11.03 -9.12
C ILE A 225 3.15 -10.31 -8.32
N GLU A 226 2.78 -9.74 -7.17
CA GLU A 226 3.74 -9.01 -6.36
C GLU A 226 4.84 -9.93 -5.77
N SER A 227 4.50 -11.17 -5.44
CA SER A 227 5.50 -12.15 -5.01
C SER A 227 6.52 -12.50 -6.09
N LEU A 228 6.11 -12.53 -7.36
CA LEU A 228 7.03 -12.70 -8.50
C LEU A 228 7.93 -11.46 -8.69
N ASN A 229 7.36 -10.26 -8.51
CA ASN A 229 8.12 -9.01 -8.50
C ASN A 229 9.18 -9.00 -7.38
N ILE A 230 8.83 -9.42 -6.16
CA ILE A 230 9.78 -9.54 -5.04
C ILE A 230 10.83 -10.62 -5.31
N LEU A 231 10.46 -11.76 -5.90
CA LEU A 231 11.41 -12.78 -6.33
C LEU A 231 12.44 -12.21 -7.31
N SER A 232 11.98 -11.45 -8.30
CA SER A 232 12.87 -10.75 -9.24
C SER A 232 13.86 -9.85 -8.50
N GLN A 233 13.38 -9.02 -7.58
CA GLN A 233 14.24 -8.13 -6.78
C GLN A 233 15.24 -8.91 -5.93
N CYS A 234 14.81 -10.00 -5.28
CA CYS A 234 15.71 -10.87 -4.53
C CYS A 234 16.83 -11.43 -5.41
N TYR A 235 16.50 -11.94 -6.60
CA TYR A 235 17.50 -12.50 -7.49
C TYR A 235 18.44 -11.43 -8.08
N GLN A 236 17.94 -10.23 -8.35
CA GLN A 236 18.78 -9.09 -8.73
C GLN A 236 19.81 -8.75 -7.64
N ILE A 237 19.37 -8.68 -6.38
CA ILE A 237 20.27 -8.41 -5.24
C ILE A 237 21.27 -9.56 -5.02
N LEU A 238 20.85 -10.79 -5.25
CA LEU A 238 21.70 -11.99 -5.16
C LEU A 238 22.63 -12.19 -6.37
N GLY A 239 22.56 -11.33 -7.38
CA GLY A 239 23.43 -11.34 -8.57
C GLY A 239 22.97 -12.22 -9.72
N ASP A 240 21.80 -12.86 -9.63
CA ASP A 240 21.24 -13.72 -10.70
C ASP A 240 20.25 -12.91 -11.55
N LYS A 241 20.80 -12.12 -12.47
CA LYS A 241 20.02 -11.23 -13.35
C LYS A 241 19.06 -11.99 -14.28
N GLU A 242 19.43 -13.17 -14.72
CA GLU A 242 18.63 -14.02 -15.61
C GLU A 242 17.34 -14.48 -14.90
N LYS A 243 17.47 -15.02 -13.69
CA LYS A 243 16.29 -15.38 -12.89
C LYS A 243 15.45 -14.17 -12.51
N SER A 244 16.09 -13.02 -12.26
CA SER A 244 15.36 -11.79 -12.02
C SER A 244 14.42 -11.47 -13.17
N LEU A 245 14.94 -11.44 -14.41
CA LEU A 245 14.15 -11.19 -15.61
C LEU A 245 13.07 -12.26 -15.83
N MET A 246 13.42 -13.54 -15.66
CA MET A 246 12.46 -14.65 -15.79
C MET A 246 11.24 -14.47 -14.89
N TYR A 247 11.42 -14.05 -13.63
CA TYR A 247 10.30 -13.85 -12.71
C TYR A 247 9.43 -12.65 -13.07
N LEU A 248 9.98 -11.59 -13.67
CA LEU A 248 9.20 -10.49 -14.22
C LEU A 248 8.28 -10.96 -15.35
N PHE A 249 8.79 -11.73 -16.29
CA PHE A 249 7.98 -12.30 -17.38
C PHE A 249 6.89 -13.27 -16.87
N GLN A 250 7.15 -14.01 -15.81
CA GLN A 250 6.13 -14.89 -15.21
C GLN A 250 4.89 -14.14 -14.70
N THR A 251 4.98 -12.85 -14.39
CA THR A 251 3.82 -12.05 -13.99
C THR A 251 2.74 -12.00 -15.06
N PHE A 252 3.12 -12.06 -16.35
CA PHE A 252 2.22 -11.99 -17.49
C PHE A 252 1.32 -13.21 -17.65
N LYS A 253 1.60 -14.28 -16.90
CA LYS A 253 0.70 -15.43 -16.79
C LYS A 253 -0.60 -15.08 -16.06
N TYR A 254 -0.59 -14.03 -15.24
CA TYR A 254 -1.67 -13.71 -14.30
C TYR A 254 -2.40 -12.41 -14.64
N ASP A 255 -1.76 -11.49 -15.34
CA ASP A 255 -2.36 -10.23 -15.78
C ASP A 255 -1.60 -9.66 -16.98
N THR A 256 -2.19 -8.65 -17.64
CA THR A 256 -1.51 -7.83 -18.63
C THR A 256 -0.27 -7.15 -18.04
N PRO A 257 0.75 -6.81 -18.87
CA PRO A 257 1.95 -6.15 -18.40
C PRO A 257 1.64 -4.86 -17.63
N ARG A 258 2.13 -4.75 -16.38
CA ARG A 258 1.98 -3.57 -15.53
C ARG A 258 3.14 -2.60 -15.73
N ALA A 259 2.89 -1.32 -15.54
CA ALA A 259 3.90 -0.28 -15.77
C ALA A 259 5.20 -0.52 -14.98
N ASN A 260 5.11 -0.84 -13.69
CA ASN A 260 6.29 -1.12 -12.85
C ASN A 260 7.06 -2.36 -13.30
N ILE A 261 6.37 -3.40 -13.78
CA ILE A 261 7.02 -4.61 -14.32
C ILE A 261 7.71 -4.30 -15.66
N CYS A 262 7.01 -3.58 -16.55
CA CYS A 262 7.59 -3.14 -17.82
C CYS A 262 8.85 -2.29 -17.62
N CYS A 263 8.82 -1.34 -16.68
CA CYS A 263 9.99 -0.53 -16.34
C CYS A 263 11.17 -1.40 -15.87
N LYS A 264 10.93 -2.35 -14.95
CA LYS A 264 12.01 -3.24 -14.47
C LYS A 264 12.60 -4.14 -15.56
N ILE A 265 11.78 -4.59 -16.50
CA ILE A 265 12.26 -5.31 -17.69
C ILE A 265 13.09 -4.37 -18.58
N ALA A 266 12.61 -3.14 -18.78
CA ALA A 266 13.36 -2.12 -19.53
C ALA A 266 14.70 -1.79 -18.88
N ASP A 267 14.75 -1.67 -17.55
CA ASP A 267 15.98 -1.44 -16.77
C ASP A 267 16.99 -2.59 -16.96
N TYR A 268 16.51 -3.84 -17.00
CA TYR A 268 17.37 -4.99 -17.30
C TYR A 268 18.01 -4.84 -18.68
N PHE A 269 17.25 -4.54 -19.72
CA PHE A 269 17.78 -4.36 -21.07
C PHE A 269 18.69 -3.14 -21.17
N TYR A 270 18.34 -2.02 -20.53
CA TYR A 270 19.15 -0.82 -20.46
C TYR A 270 20.53 -1.10 -19.85
N THR A 271 20.56 -1.77 -18.70
CA THR A 271 21.82 -2.08 -18.00
C THR A 271 22.71 -3.07 -18.73
N ASN A 272 22.13 -3.84 -19.65
CA ASN A 272 22.87 -4.73 -20.56
C ASN A 272 23.11 -4.09 -21.94
N GLN A 273 22.97 -2.77 -22.09
CA GLN A 273 23.19 -1.99 -23.31
C GLN A 273 22.31 -2.40 -24.50
N MET A 274 21.21 -3.07 -24.25
CA MET A 274 20.21 -3.48 -25.25
C MET A 274 19.14 -2.37 -25.35
N TYR A 275 19.54 -1.22 -25.89
CA TYR A 275 18.74 0.01 -25.80
C TYR A 275 17.44 -0.04 -26.60
N GLU A 276 17.38 -0.74 -27.71
CA GLU A 276 16.14 -0.91 -28.50
C GLU A 276 15.08 -1.68 -27.72
N GLN A 277 15.47 -2.78 -27.06
CA GLN A 277 14.59 -3.56 -26.21
C GLN A 277 14.16 -2.74 -24.98
N SER A 278 15.06 -1.96 -24.40
CA SER A 278 14.74 -1.05 -23.32
C SER A 278 13.67 -0.02 -23.73
N VAL A 279 13.83 0.60 -24.91
CA VAL A 279 12.83 1.52 -25.47
C VAL A 279 11.48 0.83 -25.64
N TYR A 280 11.46 -0.39 -26.15
CA TYR A 280 10.22 -1.15 -26.31
C TYR A 280 9.47 -1.28 -24.99
N TRP A 281 10.15 -1.74 -23.94
CA TRP A 281 9.52 -2.01 -22.64
C TRP A 281 9.14 -0.74 -21.87
N TYR A 282 9.92 0.33 -21.94
CA TYR A 282 9.50 1.61 -21.36
C TYR A 282 8.27 2.18 -22.09
N LYS A 283 8.15 2.02 -23.40
CA LYS A 283 6.91 2.38 -24.10
C LYS A 283 5.71 1.54 -23.62
N GLN A 284 5.89 0.23 -23.43
CA GLN A 284 4.80 -0.58 -22.86
C GLN A 284 4.35 -0.06 -21.49
N ALA A 285 5.27 0.42 -20.66
CA ALA A 285 4.92 1.03 -19.38
C ALA A 285 4.03 2.26 -19.54
N THR A 286 4.27 3.10 -20.56
CA THR A 286 3.45 4.31 -20.80
C THR A 286 2.05 4.01 -21.30
N PHE A 287 1.79 2.82 -21.83
CA PHE A 287 0.46 2.38 -22.28
C PHE A 287 -0.30 1.54 -21.23
N ALA A 288 0.39 1.10 -20.17
CA ALA A 288 -0.22 0.28 -19.16
C ALA A 288 -1.30 1.07 -18.38
N LYS A 289 -2.44 0.42 -18.15
CA LYS A 289 -3.47 0.96 -17.26
C LYS A 289 -3.12 0.64 -15.82
N ASP A 290 -3.49 1.51 -14.89
CA ASP A 290 -3.33 1.21 -13.48
C ASP A 290 -4.28 0.08 -13.02
N VAL A 291 -3.97 -0.49 -11.87
CA VAL A 291 -4.66 -1.67 -11.33
C VAL A 291 -5.40 -1.38 -10.03
N ILE A 292 -5.67 -0.12 -9.74
CA ILE A 292 -6.31 0.30 -8.49
C ILE A 292 -7.71 -0.32 -8.36
N ASP A 293 -8.43 -0.43 -9.46
CA ASP A 293 -9.77 -1.05 -9.49
C ASP A 293 -9.74 -2.57 -9.30
N LYS A 294 -8.60 -3.21 -9.54
CA LYS A 294 -8.38 -4.63 -9.23
C LYS A 294 -7.92 -4.85 -7.80
N GLY A 295 -7.74 -3.78 -7.00
CA GLY A 295 -7.19 -3.82 -5.65
C GLY A 295 -5.65 -3.89 -5.62
N GLY A 296 -5.00 -3.64 -6.74
CA GLY A 296 -3.55 -3.59 -6.85
C GLY A 296 -2.96 -2.31 -6.27
N PHE A 297 -1.69 -2.39 -5.91
CA PHE A 297 -0.92 -1.22 -5.48
C PHE A 297 -0.42 -0.44 -6.69
N VAL A 298 -0.60 0.88 -6.67
CA VAL A 298 -0.22 1.77 -7.78
C VAL A 298 0.81 2.77 -7.32
N GLU A 299 2.01 2.67 -7.88
CA GLU A 299 3.06 3.65 -7.76
C GLU A 299 3.04 4.53 -9.02
N GLN A 300 2.46 5.73 -8.93
CA GLN A 300 2.19 6.61 -10.06
C GLN A 300 3.42 6.94 -10.90
N VAL A 301 4.60 6.95 -10.28
CA VAL A 301 5.87 7.26 -10.96
C VAL A 301 6.16 6.32 -12.15
N TYR A 302 5.72 5.05 -12.09
CA TYR A 302 5.95 4.08 -13.17
C TYR A 302 5.02 4.23 -14.37
N TYR A 303 3.93 5.01 -14.24
CA TYR A 303 2.97 5.22 -15.33
C TYR A 303 3.30 6.44 -16.19
N ASN A 304 4.23 7.27 -15.75
CA ASN A 304 4.54 8.53 -16.43
C ASN A 304 6.02 8.93 -16.32
N TYR A 305 6.46 9.49 -15.21
CA TYR A 305 7.78 10.08 -15.07
C TYR A 305 8.93 9.10 -15.33
N TYR A 306 8.91 7.94 -14.65
CA TYR A 306 10.01 6.96 -14.73
C TYR A 306 10.23 6.41 -16.14
N PRO A 307 9.21 5.91 -16.86
CA PRO A 307 9.42 5.43 -18.23
C PRO A 307 9.85 6.53 -19.20
N TYR A 308 9.41 7.79 -19.02
CA TYR A 308 9.88 8.88 -19.86
C TYR A 308 11.37 9.18 -19.66
N MET A 309 11.84 9.17 -18.42
CA MET A 309 13.28 9.29 -18.13
C MET A 309 14.08 8.12 -18.71
N GLY A 310 13.56 6.90 -18.59
CA GLY A 310 14.16 5.71 -19.20
C GLY A 310 14.24 5.78 -20.73
N LEU A 311 13.17 6.27 -21.37
CA LEU A 311 13.13 6.51 -22.82
C LEU A 311 14.14 7.59 -23.23
N CYS A 312 14.22 8.70 -22.50
CA CYS A 312 15.21 9.74 -22.72
C CYS A 312 16.62 9.14 -22.75
N CYS A 313 17.01 8.40 -21.70
CA CYS A 313 18.33 7.81 -21.60
C CYS A 313 18.58 6.77 -22.71
N SER A 314 17.60 5.89 -23.00
CA SER A 314 17.75 4.85 -24.01
C SER A 314 17.93 5.43 -25.43
N TYR A 315 17.13 6.45 -25.78
CA TYR A 315 17.27 7.14 -27.06
C TYR A 315 18.58 7.93 -27.18
N PHE A 316 19.09 8.47 -26.08
CA PHE A 316 20.40 9.12 -26.05
C PHE A 316 21.52 8.14 -26.50
N TYR A 317 21.54 6.93 -25.93
CA TYR A 317 22.52 5.92 -26.32
C TYR A 317 22.31 5.37 -27.74
N LEU A 318 21.08 5.41 -28.25
CA LEU A 318 20.78 5.11 -29.67
C LEU A 318 21.13 6.28 -30.61
N LYS A 319 21.64 7.39 -30.08
CA LYS A 319 21.99 8.62 -30.81
C LYS A 319 20.79 9.31 -31.47
N ASP A 320 19.57 8.97 -31.07
CA ASP A 320 18.34 9.68 -31.48
C ASP A 320 18.07 10.82 -30.47
N TYR A 321 18.85 11.87 -30.59
CA TYR A 321 18.80 13.00 -29.65
C TYR A 321 17.48 13.77 -29.70
N GLN A 322 16.79 13.75 -30.83
CA GLN A 322 15.48 14.39 -30.96
C GLN A 322 14.44 13.66 -30.10
N LYS A 323 14.35 12.33 -30.18
CA LYS A 323 13.46 11.55 -29.31
C LYS A 323 13.90 11.57 -27.85
N SER A 324 15.21 11.57 -27.59
CA SER A 324 15.74 11.72 -26.25
C SER A 324 15.23 13.03 -25.60
N ASN A 325 15.36 14.15 -26.31
CA ASN A 325 14.88 15.45 -25.84
C ASN A 325 13.33 15.47 -25.67
N TYR A 326 12.61 14.91 -26.63
CA TYR A 326 11.14 14.83 -26.54
C TYR A 326 10.70 14.13 -25.25
N TYR A 327 11.30 12.98 -24.89
CA TYR A 327 10.93 12.27 -23.68
C TYR A 327 11.45 12.95 -22.39
N ASN A 328 12.59 13.65 -22.46
CA ASN A 328 13.03 14.48 -21.34
C ASN A 328 12.02 15.59 -21.04
N GLU A 329 11.54 16.31 -22.06
CA GLU A 329 10.52 17.35 -21.87
C GLU A 329 9.20 16.78 -21.34
N LYS A 330 8.78 15.58 -21.83
CA LYS A 330 7.62 14.85 -21.27
C LYS A 330 7.78 14.52 -19.78
N ALA A 331 8.96 14.13 -19.33
CA ALA A 331 9.23 13.93 -17.91
C ALA A 331 9.19 15.27 -17.14
N GLY A 332 9.73 16.34 -17.73
CA GLY A 332 9.76 17.68 -17.15
C GLY A 332 8.36 18.31 -16.98
N GLU A 333 7.39 17.98 -17.84
CA GLU A 333 5.98 18.35 -17.68
C GLU A 333 5.38 17.81 -16.36
N ILE A 334 5.89 16.66 -15.87
CA ILE A 334 5.41 16.02 -14.66
C ILE A 334 6.18 16.53 -13.44
N LYS A 335 7.52 16.49 -13.54
CA LYS A 335 8.42 16.89 -12.46
C LYS A 335 9.77 17.33 -13.00
N GLN A 336 10.16 18.55 -12.69
CA GLN A 336 11.48 19.08 -13.03
C GLN A 336 12.48 18.72 -11.94
N THR A 337 13.10 17.53 -12.09
CA THR A 337 14.11 17.04 -11.17
C THR A 337 15.51 17.52 -11.60
N LYS A 338 16.49 17.26 -10.74
CA LYS A 338 17.91 17.54 -11.06
C LYS A 338 18.35 16.76 -12.31
N GLU A 339 17.92 15.51 -12.44
CA GLU A 339 18.22 14.63 -13.59
C GLU A 339 17.62 15.19 -14.88
N PHE A 340 16.37 15.66 -14.85
CA PHE A 340 15.74 16.34 -15.99
C PHE A 340 16.59 17.51 -16.46
N LEU A 341 17.01 18.40 -15.54
CA LEU A 341 17.80 19.59 -15.87
C LEU A 341 19.20 19.23 -16.43
N LEU A 342 19.83 18.19 -15.89
CA LEU A 342 21.10 17.68 -16.40
C LEU A 342 20.97 17.13 -17.81
N ASN A 343 19.94 16.32 -18.05
CA ASN A 343 19.68 15.78 -19.40
C ASN A 343 19.41 16.89 -20.40
N LYS A 344 18.60 17.90 -20.03
CA LYS A 344 18.31 19.05 -20.90
C LYS A 344 19.59 19.75 -21.33
N LYS A 345 20.45 20.11 -20.38
CA LYS A 345 21.73 20.76 -20.64
C LYS A 345 22.65 19.90 -21.51
N LEU A 346 22.67 18.57 -21.27
CA LEU A 346 23.47 17.65 -22.07
C LEU A 346 22.99 17.61 -23.52
N LEU A 347 21.69 17.46 -23.74
CA LEU A 347 21.06 17.36 -25.05
C LEU A 347 21.24 18.62 -25.91
N GLU A 348 21.23 19.81 -25.30
CA GLU A 348 21.51 21.08 -26.01
C GLU A 348 22.88 21.05 -26.75
N ASN A 349 23.86 20.27 -26.27
CA ASN A 349 25.16 20.16 -26.91
C ASN A 349 25.17 19.20 -28.13
N PHE A 350 24.22 18.25 -28.20
CA PHE A 350 24.11 17.27 -29.26
C PHE A 350 23.05 17.62 -30.34
N MET A 351 22.24 18.64 -30.07
CA MET A 351 21.17 19.07 -30.99
C MET A 351 21.55 20.33 -31.79
N LYS A 352 22.74 20.85 -31.54
CA LYS A 352 23.35 21.93 -32.36
C LYS A 352 23.96 21.30 -33.61
#